data_5fe22e426352af53fee893eef4adb5ec
#
_entry.id   5fe22e426352af53fee893eef4adb5ec
#
_cell.length_a   1.000
_cell.length_b   1.000
_cell.length_c   1.000
_cell.angle_alpha   90.00
_cell.angle_beta   90.00
_cell.angle_gamma   90.00
#
_symmetry.space_group_name_H-M   'P 1'
#
loop_
_entity.id
_entity.type
_entity.pdbx_description
1 polymer ?
#
loop_
_entity_poly.entity_id
_entity_poly.type
_entity_poly.pdbx_seq_one_letter_code
_entity_poly.pdbx_strand_id
1 'polypeptide(L)'
;KAFIFTSLSDVHLKTKTDKNYDPIELNVQNDRCFDEFCRFVGPVIRFGESLDINEALIELRYERNKRYGQLTHFIANTKPNEAQNAFTAMIFDRLLSMCTSVVFRGEGKRR
;
A
#
# COMPACT_ATOMS: atom_id res chain seq x y z
N LYS A 1 16.94 10.20 -8.39
CA LYS A 1 16.49 8.95 -7.85
C LYS A 1 15.09 8.62 -8.34
N ALA A 2 14.90 7.45 -8.85
CA ALA A 2 13.66 7.06 -9.47
C ALA A 2 12.82 6.22 -8.52
N PHE A 3 11.49 6.37 -8.63
CA PHE A 3 10.55 5.54 -7.92
C PHE A 3 10.01 4.48 -8.88
N ILE A 4 9.79 3.29 -8.35
CA ILE A 4 9.10 2.26 -9.11
C ILE A 4 7.61 2.48 -8.86
N PHE A 5 6.85 2.64 -9.95
CA PHE A 5 5.42 2.88 -9.87
C PHE A 5 4.69 1.54 -9.93
N THR A 6 3.83 1.29 -8.96
CA THR A 6 3.16 -0.01 -8.82
C THR A 6 1.68 0.19 -8.57
N SER A 7 0.84 -0.52 -9.32
CA SER A 7 -0.60 -0.52 -9.09
C SER A 7 -0.95 -1.60 -8.09
N LEU A 8 -1.55 -1.21 -6.97
CA LEU A 8 -1.98 -2.20 -5.98
C LEU A 8 -3.13 -3.05 -6.46
N SER A 9 -3.94 -2.53 -7.40
CA SER A 9 -4.95 -3.38 -8.04
C SER A 9 -4.32 -4.54 -8.78
N ASP A 10 -3.23 -4.27 -9.51
CA ASP A 10 -2.51 -5.33 -10.21
C ASP A 10 -1.88 -6.31 -9.23
N VAL A 11 -1.34 -5.81 -8.13
CA VAL A 11 -0.75 -6.68 -7.11
C VAL A 11 -1.79 -7.63 -6.56
N HIS A 12 -2.99 -7.10 -6.25
CA HIS A 12 -4.04 -7.95 -5.73
C HIS A 12 -4.50 -8.98 -6.75
N LEU A 13 -4.64 -8.56 -8.00
CA LEU A 13 -5.08 -9.49 -9.06
C LEU A 13 -4.06 -10.61 -9.27
N LYS A 14 -2.79 -10.25 -9.37
CA LYS A 14 -1.75 -11.25 -9.59
C LYS A 14 -1.62 -12.20 -8.41
N THR A 15 -1.84 -11.71 -7.20
CA THR A 15 -1.81 -12.56 -6.02
C THR A 15 -2.86 -13.65 -6.10
N LYS A 16 -4.02 -13.34 -6.67
CA LYS A 16 -5.10 -14.32 -6.78
C LYS A 16 -4.91 -15.28 -7.95
N THR A 17 -4.26 -14.85 -9.01
CA THR A 17 -4.26 -15.61 -10.27
C THR A 17 -2.94 -16.27 -10.60
N ASP A 18 -1.83 -15.84 -10.02
CA ASP A 18 -0.52 -16.38 -10.35
C ASP A 18 0.12 -16.94 -9.09
N LYS A 19 0.17 -18.26 -8.99
CA LYS A 19 0.68 -18.90 -7.78
C LYS A 19 2.18 -18.70 -7.58
N ASN A 20 2.89 -18.29 -8.61
CA ASN A 20 4.32 -18.02 -8.51
C ASN A 20 4.63 -16.56 -8.14
N TYR A 21 3.61 -15.73 -8.05
CA TYR A 21 3.79 -14.31 -7.74
C TYR A 21 3.87 -14.12 -6.22
N ASP A 22 4.93 -13.49 -5.75
CA ASP A 22 5.06 -13.14 -4.34
C ASP A 22 4.82 -11.63 -4.21
N PRO A 23 3.66 -11.21 -3.73
CA PRO A 23 3.33 -9.80 -3.66
C PRO A 23 4.19 -9.03 -2.69
N ILE A 24 4.70 -9.67 -1.67
CA ILE A 24 5.47 -8.99 -0.64
C ILE A 24 6.91 -8.85 -1.09
N GLU A 25 7.54 -9.95 -1.47
CA GLU A 25 8.96 -9.91 -1.84
C GLU A 25 9.22 -8.95 -3.00
N LEU A 26 8.31 -8.94 -3.98
CA LEU A 26 8.50 -8.11 -5.16
C LEU A 26 8.25 -6.64 -4.91
N ASN A 27 7.53 -6.29 -3.83
CA ASN A 27 7.09 -4.93 -3.61
C ASN A 27 7.63 -4.27 -2.36
N VAL A 28 8.50 -4.97 -1.61
CA VAL A 28 8.98 -4.42 -0.35
C VAL A 28 10.24 -3.59 -0.53
N GLN A 29 10.97 -3.76 -1.63
CA GLN A 29 12.23 -3.09 -1.84
C GLN A 29 12.10 -1.88 -2.75
N ASN A 30 13.10 -1.01 -2.72
CA ASN A 30 13.22 0.19 -3.54
C ASN A 30 12.23 1.26 -3.13
N ASP A 31 12.53 2.50 -3.53
CA ASP A 31 11.59 3.60 -3.37
C ASP A 31 10.43 3.34 -4.33
N ARG A 32 9.21 3.37 -3.81
CA ARG A 32 8.04 3.01 -4.62
C ARG A 32 6.89 3.96 -4.41
N CYS A 33 6.09 4.10 -5.46
CA CYS A 33 4.84 4.80 -5.42
C CYS A 33 3.75 3.79 -5.74
N PHE A 34 2.85 3.56 -4.80
CA PHE A 34 1.75 2.61 -4.97
C PHE A 34 0.48 3.36 -5.31
N ASP A 35 -0.10 3.03 -6.45
CA ASP A 35 -1.37 3.61 -6.89
C ASP A 35 -2.53 2.73 -6.43
N GLU A 36 -3.69 3.33 -6.35
CA GLU A 36 -4.94 2.66 -6.00
C GLU A 36 -4.91 2.06 -4.60
N PHE A 37 -4.24 2.76 -3.68
CA PHE A 37 -4.18 2.36 -2.29
C PHE A 37 -5.58 2.38 -1.68
N CYS A 38 -5.92 1.37 -0.90
CA CYS A 38 -7.21 1.19 -0.26
C CYS A 38 -8.35 0.88 -1.21
N ARG A 39 -8.07 0.62 -2.48
CA ARG A 39 -9.13 0.16 -3.37
C ARG A 39 -9.62 -1.23 -2.98
N PHE A 40 -8.69 -2.08 -2.57
CA PHE A 40 -9.01 -3.39 -2.03
C PHE A 40 -8.45 -3.46 -0.63
N VAL A 41 -9.31 -3.68 0.36
CA VAL A 41 -8.89 -3.78 1.75
C VAL A 41 -9.27 -5.13 2.29
N GLY A 42 -8.55 -5.53 3.35
CA GLY A 42 -8.78 -6.80 3.97
C GLY A 42 -7.95 -7.90 3.35
N PRO A 43 -8.07 -9.11 3.88
CA PRO A 43 -7.22 -10.20 3.44
C PRO A 43 -7.65 -10.79 2.10
N VAL A 44 -6.68 -11.29 1.38
CA VAL A 44 -6.89 -12.07 0.16
C VAL A 44 -6.67 -13.53 0.54
N ILE A 45 -7.59 -14.39 0.11
CA ILE A 45 -7.42 -15.82 0.31
C ILE A 45 -6.66 -16.36 -0.89
N ARG A 46 -5.54 -17.01 -0.61
CA ARG A 46 -4.68 -17.52 -1.67
C ARG A 46 -4.24 -18.92 -1.29
N PHE A 47 -4.70 -19.91 -2.05
CA PHE A 47 -4.31 -21.29 -1.84
C PHE A 47 -4.50 -21.72 -0.38
N GLY A 48 -5.65 -21.34 0.19
CA GLY A 48 -6.00 -21.73 1.54
C GLY A 48 -5.43 -20.85 2.63
N GLU A 49 -4.62 -19.85 2.29
CA GLU A 49 -4.04 -18.96 3.28
C GLU A 49 -4.56 -17.55 3.13
N SER A 50 -4.63 -16.85 4.25
CA SER A 50 -5.12 -15.48 4.28
C SER A 50 -3.93 -14.52 4.30
N LEU A 51 -3.94 -13.52 3.43
CA LEU A 51 -2.86 -12.54 3.36
C LEU A 51 -3.45 -11.16 3.18
N ASP A 52 -3.15 -10.26 4.12
CA ASP A 52 -3.50 -8.87 3.97
C ASP A 52 -2.31 -8.14 3.37
N ILE A 53 -2.39 -7.90 2.05
CA ILE A 53 -1.27 -7.34 1.30
C ILE A 53 -0.95 -5.94 1.78
N ASN A 54 -1.97 -5.10 2.01
CA ASN A 54 -1.74 -3.72 2.42
C ASN A 54 -1.04 -3.65 3.77
N GLU A 55 -1.50 -4.43 4.73
CA GLU A 55 -0.88 -4.42 6.06
C GLU A 55 0.54 -4.92 6.03
N ALA A 56 0.76 -6.01 5.29
CA ALA A 56 2.11 -6.58 5.20
C ALA A 56 3.08 -5.60 4.57
N LEU A 57 2.65 -4.93 3.49
CA LEU A 57 3.50 -3.95 2.83
C LEU A 57 3.77 -2.76 3.73
N ILE A 58 2.76 -2.25 4.41
CA ILE A 58 2.95 -1.11 5.31
C ILE A 58 3.97 -1.46 6.41
N GLU A 59 3.82 -2.62 7.03
CA GLU A 59 4.74 -3.00 8.12
C GLU A 59 6.16 -3.16 7.63
N LEU A 60 6.35 -3.88 6.54
CA LEU A 60 7.70 -4.16 6.07
C LEU A 60 8.36 -2.91 5.50
N ARG A 61 7.60 -2.08 4.78
CA ARG A 61 8.17 -0.87 4.25
C ARG A 61 8.45 0.16 5.34
N TYR A 62 7.65 0.15 6.42
CA TYR A 62 7.94 0.98 7.58
C TYR A 62 9.29 0.61 8.20
N GLU A 63 9.56 -0.69 8.36
CA GLU A 63 10.84 -1.13 8.89
C GLU A 63 12.00 -0.71 7.99
N ARG A 64 11.82 -0.83 6.69
CA ARG A 64 12.87 -0.43 5.77
C ARG A 64 13.05 1.08 5.72
N ASN A 65 11.97 1.84 5.94
CA ASN A 65 12.09 3.29 6.03
C ASN A 65 12.93 3.67 7.24
N LYS A 66 12.70 3.03 8.38
CA LYS A 66 13.47 3.32 9.58
C LYS A 66 14.92 2.89 9.46
N ARG A 67 15.16 1.77 8.83
CA ARG A 67 16.51 1.20 8.77
C ARG A 67 17.34 1.79 7.64
N TYR A 68 16.75 2.05 6.50
CA TYR A 68 17.48 2.45 5.29
C TYR A 68 17.04 3.76 4.70
N GLY A 69 16.00 4.39 5.23
CA GLY A 69 15.47 5.62 4.65
C GLY A 69 14.70 5.39 3.37
N GLN A 70 14.24 4.16 3.12
CA GLN A 70 13.50 3.86 1.91
C GLN A 70 12.17 4.60 1.90
N LEU A 71 11.82 5.19 0.76
CA LEU A 71 10.65 6.03 0.65
C LEU A 71 9.47 5.29 0.03
N THR A 72 8.29 5.63 0.49
CA THR A 72 7.04 5.05 0.00
C THR A 72 6.02 6.14 -0.18
N HIS A 73 5.35 6.15 -1.33
CA HIS A 73 4.22 7.04 -1.60
C HIS A 73 3.01 6.18 -1.89
N PHE A 74 1.87 6.60 -1.36
CA PHE A 74 0.59 5.94 -1.66
C PHE A 74 -0.35 6.97 -2.26
N ILE A 75 -1.00 6.60 -3.35
CA ILE A 75 -2.02 7.41 -3.99
C ILE A 75 -3.35 6.70 -3.81
N ALA A 76 -4.33 7.43 -3.28
CA ALA A 76 -5.64 6.84 -2.99
C ALA A 76 -6.74 7.85 -3.27
N ASN A 77 -7.91 7.32 -3.63
CA ASN A 77 -9.13 8.13 -3.72
C ASN A 77 -9.90 8.09 -2.41
N THR A 78 -9.29 7.58 -1.37
CA THR A 78 -9.90 7.38 -0.07
C THR A 78 -9.50 8.54 0.83
N LYS A 79 -10.46 9.07 1.57
CA LYS A 79 -10.15 10.15 2.52
C LYS A 79 -9.34 9.59 3.69
N PRO A 80 -8.54 10.44 4.36
CA PRO A 80 -7.71 9.94 5.47
C PRO A 80 -8.49 9.25 6.58
N ASN A 81 -9.69 9.76 6.91
CA ASN A 81 -10.48 9.13 7.95
C ASN A 81 -11.02 7.75 7.52
N GLU A 82 -11.25 7.57 6.23
CA GLU A 82 -11.66 6.26 5.72
C GLU A 82 -10.50 5.29 5.76
N ALA A 83 -9.30 5.76 5.43
CA ALA A 83 -8.11 4.91 5.52
C ALA A 83 -7.86 4.51 6.97
N GLN A 84 -8.10 5.41 7.91
CA GLN A 84 -7.93 5.10 9.32
C GLN A 84 -8.84 3.96 9.75
N ASN A 85 -10.04 3.90 9.21
CA ASN A 85 -11.00 2.86 9.56
C ASN A 85 -10.69 1.53 8.89
N ALA A 86 -9.85 1.53 7.86
CA ALA A 86 -9.53 0.31 7.13
C ALA A 86 -8.43 -0.51 7.80
N PHE A 87 -7.72 0.07 8.76
CA PHE A 87 -6.57 -0.58 9.37
C PHE A 87 -6.65 -0.52 10.88
N THR A 88 -5.90 -1.39 11.54
CA THR A 88 -5.74 -1.30 12.98
C THR A 88 -5.00 -0.01 13.31
N ALA A 89 -5.13 0.44 14.56
CA ALA A 89 -4.45 1.65 15.01
C ALA A 89 -2.94 1.54 14.82
N MET A 90 -2.38 0.37 15.09
CA MET A 90 -0.94 0.18 14.97
C MET A 90 -0.46 0.32 13.51
N ILE A 91 -1.21 -0.28 12.59
CA ILE A 91 -0.85 -0.20 11.17
C ILE A 91 -1.01 1.22 10.66
N PHE A 92 -2.08 1.89 11.07
CA PHE A 92 -2.31 3.27 10.64
C PHE A 92 -1.21 4.20 11.18
N ASP A 93 -0.76 3.98 12.42
CA ASP A 93 0.34 4.75 12.97
C ASP A 93 1.61 4.60 12.15
N ARG A 94 1.90 3.39 11.70
CA ARG A 94 3.08 3.15 10.88
C ARG A 94 2.96 3.83 9.53
N LEU A 95 1.77 3.80 8.95
CA LEU A 95 1.53 4.51 7.70
C LEU A 95 1.81 6.00 7.86
N LEU A 96 1.29 6.61 8.92
CA LEU A 96 1.50 8.03 9.16
C LEU A 96 2.94 8.38 9.48
N SER A 97 3.65 7.47 10.14
CA SER A 97 5.06 7.70 10.45
C SER A 97 5.94 7.68 9.20
N MET A 98 5.52 6.95 8.21
CA MET A 98 6.28 6.73 6.99
C MET A 98 5.90 7.72 5.90
N CYS A 99 4.69 8.28 5.94
CA CYS A 99 4.14 9.11 4.88
C CYS A 99 3.57 10.40 5.42
N THR A 100 3.61 11.45 4.60
CA THR A 100 2.93 12.70 4.90
C THR A 100 1.63 12.73 4.11
N SER A 101 0.53 12.98 4.79
CA SER A 101 -0.77 13.01 4.13
C SER A 101 -0.99 14.33 3.42
N VAL A 102 -1.33 14.27 2.14
CA VAL A 102 -1.65 15.43 1.33
C VAL A 102 -3.01 15.19 0.68
N VAL A 103 -3.94 16.09 0.90
CA VAL A 103 -5.28 15.96 0.35
C VAL A 103 -5.45 16.98 -0.76
N PHE A 104 -5.79 16.50 -1.95
CA PHE A 104 -6.07 17.37 -3.08
C PHE A 104 -7.57 17.57 -3.19
N ARG A 105 -7.99 18.82 -3.11
CA ARG A 105 -9.39 19.14 -3.26
C ARG A 105 -9.62 19.53 -4.68
N GLY A 106 -9.83 18.52 -5.48
CA GLY A 106 -9.90 18.73 -6.92
C GLY A 106 -11.27 19.00 -7.45
N GLU A 107 -12.08 19.73 -6.72
CA GLU A 107 -13.40 20.02 -7.21
C GLU A 107 -13.36 20.59 -8.59
N GLY A 108 -14.20 20.05 -9.44
CA GLY A 108 -14.27 20.55 -10.78
C GLY A 108 -13.07 20.25 -11.62
N LYS A 109 -12.09 19.62 -11.09
CA LYS A 109 -10.92 19.29 -11.86
C LYS A 109 -10.87 17.88 -12.31
N ARG A 110 -11.70 17.10 -11.75
CA ARG A 110 -11.72 15.71 -12.13
C ARG A 110 -12.48 15.61 -13.39
N ARG A 111 -11.91 15.47 -14.37
CA ARG A 111 -12.66 15.46 -15.58
C ARG A 111 -12.18 14.51 -16.52
#